data_57bcd32a755a87e3717fb3657486f70f
#
_entry.id   57bcd32a755a87e3717fb3657486f70f
#
_cell.length_a   1.000
_cell.length_b   1.000
_cell.length_c   1.000
_cell.angle_alpha   90.00
_cell.angle_beta   90.00
_cell.angle_gamma   90.00
#
_symmetry.space_group_name_H-M   'P 1'
#
loop_
_entity.id
_entity.type
_entity.pdbx_description
1 polymer ?
#
loop_
_entity_poly.entity_id
_entity_poly.type
_entity_poly.pdbx_seq_one_letter_code
_entity_poly.pdbx_strand_id
1 'polypeptide(L)'
;HVRRGLSNSGFSVSKVVGFGNKKESLIGIKKPLSSKINKVSSSKKYIGPVAIIGSGISGASLAYSLRKRNIECFIVDKSLKYASGASGNKLAIQMPKITLDNSPYGLLSLEAFTYSRKLAKELNSIPSSEGLIVLPLKERDKVKYSKLLQNNWPVDLIANKIDNVNFLENINYIYMKSSGILDNKKFIRNLIKDVKFIPKFDVKKIYNTK
;
A
#
# COMPACT_ATOMS: atom_id res chain seq x y z
N HIS A 1 7.07 -6.47 -29.50
CA HIS A 1 7.29 -7.27 -28.28
C HIS A 1 6.10 -7.22 -27.32
N VAL A 2 5.58 -6.05 -26.91
CA VAL A 2 4.48 -5.90 -25.94
C VAL A 2 3.22 -6.64 -26.37
N ARG A 3 2.77 -6.48 -27.62
CA ARG A 3 1.59 -7.16 -28.15
C ARG A 3 1.67 -8.69 -28.03
N ARG A 4 2.83 -9.28 -28.38
CA ARG A 4 3.05 -10.73 -28.25
C ARG A 4 3.05 -11.16 -26.79
N GLY A 5 3.70 -10.42 -25.90
CA GLY A 5 3.72 -10.71 -24.47
C GLY A 5 2.30 -10.74 -23.87
N LEU A 6 1.49 -9.74 -24.19
CA LEU A 6 0.08 -9.70 -23.75
C LEU A 6 -0.73 -10.87 -24.33
N SER A 7 -0.58 -11.17 -25.63
CA SER A 7 -1.30 -12.30 -26.25
C SER A 7 -0.90 -13.64 -25.63
N ASN A 8 0.39 -13.86 -25.36
CA ASN A 8 0.88 -15.07 -24.71
C ASN A 8 0.39 -15.20 -23.26
N SER A 9 0.12 -14.06 -22.61
CA SER A 9 -0.46 -14.00 -21.26
C SER A 9 -1.99 -14.12 -21.23
N GLY A 10 -2.60 -14.48 -22.37
CA GLY A 10 -4.04 -14.76 -22.48
C GLY A 10 -4.92 -13.54 -22.70
N PHE A 11 -4.34 -12.41 -23.15
CA PHE A 11 -5.13 -11.23 -23.51
C PHE A 11 -5.50 -11.26 -25.01
N SER A 12 -6.72 -10.84 -25.35
CA SER A 12 -7.08 -10.41 -26.70
C SER A 12 -6.61 -8.98 -26.89
N VAL A 13 -5.67 -8.75 -27.78
CA VAL A 13 -5.01 -7.44 -27.92
C VAL A 13 -5.40 -6.78 -29.23
N SER A 14 -5.94 -5.57 -29.14
CA SER A 14 -6.26 -4.71 -30.27
C SER A 14 -5.44 -3.43 -30.23
N LYS A 15 -5.18 -2.85 -31.40
CA LYS A 15 -4.63 -1.52 -31.54
C LYS A 15 -5.76 -0.50 -31.58
N VAL A 16 -5.56 0.60 -30.90
CA VAL A 16 -6.46 1.76 -30.88
C VAL A 16 -5.67 3.03 -31.15
N VAL A 17 -6.36 4.11 -31.46
CA VAL A 17 -5.75 5.43 -31.62
C VAL A 17 -5.02 5.79 -30.32
N GLY A 18 -3.78 6.25 -30.43
CA GLY A 18 -2.98 6.67 -29.28
C GLY A 18 -3.45 8.01 -28.71
N PHE A 19 -2.92 8.34 -27.55
CA PHE A 19 -3.17 9.62 -26.87
C PHE A 19 -1.93 10.51 -26.94
N GLY A 20 -2.14 11.81 -27.13
CA GLY A 20 -1.08 12.81 -27.27
C GLY A 20 -0.19 12.53 -28.50
N ASN A 21 1.12 12.46 -28.32
CA ASN A 21 2.08 12.23 -29.41
C ASN A 21 2.21 10.76 -29.83
N LYS A 22 1.45 9.85 -29.25
CA LYS A 22 1.46 8.43 -29.62
C LYS A 22 0.47 8.17 -30.75
N LYS A 23 0.95 7.61 -31.88
CA LYS A 23 0.10 7.23 -33.00
C LYS A 23 -0.87 6.09 -32.65
N GLU A 24 -0.41 5.11 -31.86
CA GLU A 24 -1.17 3.89 -31.51
C GLU A 24 -0.98 3.51 -30.06
N SER A 25 -2.02 2.98 -29.45
CA SER A 25 -2.03 2.33 -28.13
C SER A 25 -2.55 0.90 -28.25
N LEU A 26 -2.24 0.05 -27.28
CA LEU A 26 -2.75 -1.32 -27.22
C LEU A 26 -3.79 -1.43 -26.10
N ILE A 27 -4.94 -2.02 -26.43
CA ILE A 27 -5.91 -2.47 -25.45
C ILE A 27 -5.84 -3.99 -25.37
N GLY A 28 -5.61 -4.51 -24.17
CA GLY A 28 -5.63 -5.94 -23.88
C GLY A 28 -6.84 -6.30 -23.02
N ILE A 29 -7.75 -7.11 -23.54
CA ILE A 29 -8.88 -7.64 -22.78
C ILE A 29 -8.54 -9.10 -22.42
N LYS A 30 -8.50 -9.42 -21.13
CA LYS A 30 -8.23 -10.78 -20.70
C LYS A 30 -9.38 -11.68 -21.10
N LYS A 31 -9.07 -12.70 -21.89
CA LYS A 31 -10.07 -13.72 -22.23
C LYS A 31 -10.47 -14.46 -20.95
N PRO A 32 -11.76 -14.74 -20.72
CA PRO A 32 -12.14 -15.63 -19.65
C PRO A 32 -11.35 -16.93 -19.83
N LEU A 33 -10.69 -17.39 -18.78
CA LEU A 33 -10.07 -18.70 -18.81
C LEU A 33 -11.18 -19.71 -19.14
N SER A 34 -11.02 -20.41 -20.27
CA SER A 34 -11.92 -21.51 -20.61
C SER A 34 -12.03 -22.45 -19.40
N SER A 35 -13.20 -22.83 -19.08
CA SER A 35 -13.85 -23.51 -17.96
C SER A 35 -13.12 -24.67 -17.24
N LYS A 36 -11.81 -24.68 -17.17
CA LYS A 36 -11.02 -25.62 -16.34
C LYS A 36 -10.42 -24.99 -15.08
N ILE A 37 -10.71 -23.73 -14.80
CA ILE A 37 -10.65 -23.32 -13.41
C ILE A 37 -11.86 -24.00 -12.77
N ASN A 38 -11.60 -25.01 -11.94
CA ASN A 38 -12.56 -25.49 -10.97
C ASN A 38 -13.31 -24.26 -10.50
N LYS A 39 -14.63 -24.20 -10.77
CA LYS A 39 -15.49 -23.13 -10.27
C LYS A 39 -15.02 -22.90 -8.85
N VAL A 40 -14.38 -21.77 -8.60
CA VAL A 40 -14.20 -21.31 -7.23
C VAL A 40 -15.61 -21.41 -6.71
N SER A 41 -15.83 -22.40 -5.87
CA SER A 41 -17.15 -22.82 -5.40
C SER A 41 -17.90 -21.55 -5.13
N SER A 42 -19.08 -21.41 -5.75
CA SER A 42 -19.94 -20.23 -5.68
C SER A 42 -19.77 -19.68 -4.28
N SER A 43 -19.12 -18.53 -4.17
CA SER A 43 -18.78 -17.95 -2.87
C SER A 43 -20.06 -18.00 -2.07
N LYS A 44 -20.08 -18.79 -0.99
CA LYS A 44 -21.24 -18.87 -0.11
C LYS A 44 -21.61 -17.42 0.15
N LYS A 45 -22.81 -17.03 -0.29
CA LYS A 45 -23.27 -15.65 -0.18
C LYS A 45 -23.07 -15.28 1.28
N TYR A 46 -22.14 -14.36 1.54
CA TYR A 46 -21.84 -13.93 2.87
C TYR A 46 -23.15 -13.42 3.54
N ILE A 47 -23.50 -13.97 4.66
CA ILE A 47 -24.71 -13.65 5.39
C ILE A 47 -24.32 -13.21 6.80
N GLY A 48 -24.25 -11.90 7.02
CA GLY A 48 -24.04 -11.32 8.34
C GLY A 48 -22.84 -10.36 8.46
N PRO A 49 -22.67 -9.69 9.59
CA PRO A 49 -21.59 -8.73 9.80
C PRO A 49 -20.22 -9.40 9.98
N VAL A 50 -19.15 -8.81 9.45
CA VAL A 50 -17.78 -9.29 9.65
C VAL A 50 -17.25 -8.77 10.98
N ALA A 51 -16.86 -9.69 11.88
CA ALA A 51 -16.12 -9.34 13.08
C ALA A 51 -14.63 -9.23 12.78
N ILE A 52 -14.03 -8.08 13.06
CA ILE A 52 -12.61 -7.82 12.88
C ILE A 52 -11.95 -7.87 14.26
N ILE A 53 -10.96 -8.75 14.44
CA ILE A 53 -10.23 -8.87 15.70
C ILE A 53 -8.97 -8.01 15.64
N GLY A 54 -8.93 -6.98 16.49
CA GLY A 54 -7.83 -6.03 16.58
C GLY A 54 -8.11 -4.70 15.87
N SER A 55 -7.88 -3.63 16.59
CA SER A 55 -8.13 -2.23 16.17
C SER A 55 -6.86 -1.49 15.75
N GLY A 56 -5.80 -2.21 15.40
CA GLY A 56 -4.59 -1.63 14.83
C GLY A 56 -4.78 -1.22 13.37
N ILE A 57 -3.70 -0.76 12.72
CA ILE A 57 -3.73 -0.29 11.33
C ILE A 57 -4.33 -1.32 10.36
N SER A 58 -4.02 -2.62 10.55
CA SER A 58 -4.52 -3.70 9.69
C SER A 58 -6.03 -3.88 9.81
N GLY A 59 -6.55 -3.96 11.04
CA GLY A 59 -8.00 -4.08 11.27
C GLY A 59 -8.76 -2.85 10.81
N ALA A 60 -8.22 -1.66 11.04
CA ALA A 60 -8.80 -0.41 10.56
C ALA A 60 -8.86 -0.34 9.02
N SER A 61 -7.80 -0.76 8.35
CA SER A 61 -7.75 -0.80 6.88
C SER A 61 -8.73 -1.81 6.30
N LEU A 62 -8.88 -2.98 6.96
CA LEU A 62 -9.88 -3.98 6.57
C LEU A 62 -11.30 -3.43 6.74
N ALA A 63 -11.60 -2.81 7.88
CA ALA A 63 -12.90 -2.20 8.13
C ALA A 63 -13.24 -1.14 7.07
N TYR A 64 -12.29 -0.27 6.74
CA TYR A 64 -12.46 0.71 5.67
C TYR A 64 -12.77 0.05 4.32
N SER A 65 -12.02 -1.00 3.98
CA SER A 65 -12.19 -1.72 2.71
C SER A 65 -13.53 -2.45 2.62
N LEU A 66 -14.02 -3.03 3.71
CA LEU A 66 -15.33 -3.69 3.78
C LEU A 66 -16.46 -2.66 3.61
N ARG A 67 -16.39 -1.55 4.33
CA ARG A 67 -17.38 -0.47 4.22
C ARG A 67 -17.47 0.11 2.80
N LYS A 68 -16.33 0.31 2.14
CA LYS A 68 -16.31 0.74 0.73
C LYS A 68 -17.03 -0.24 -0.21
N ARG A 69 -17.23 -1.47 0.23
CA ARG A 69 -17.97 -2.53 -0.49
C ARG A 69 -19.37 -2.77 0.04
N ASN A 70 -19.86 -1.89 0.94
CA ASN A 70 -21.14 -2.02 1.62
C ASN A 70 -21.28 -3.35 2.40
N ILE A 71 -20.15 -3.85 2.94
CA ILE A 71 -20.14 -5.02 3.81
C ILE A 71 -20.15 -4.55 5.25
N GLU A 72 -21.17 -4.91 6.01
CA GLU A 72 -21.27 -4.59 7.40
C GLU A 72 -20.15 -5.23 8.21
N CYS A 73 -19.50 -4.45 9.09
CA CYS A 73 -18.44 -4.94 9.95
C CYS A 73 -18.38 -4.20 11.29
N PHE A 74 -17.78 -4.85 12.26
CA PHE A 74 -17.45 -4.24 13.55
C PHE A 74 -16.07 -4.70 14.01
N ILE A 75 -15.45 -3.92 14.88
CA ILE A 75 -14.11 -4.21 15.40
C ILE A 75 -14.22 -4.57 16.88
N VAL A 76 -13.56 -5.65 17.29
CA VAL A 76 -13.36 -6.03 18.68
C VAL A 76 -11.89 -5.92 19.06
N ASP A 77 -11.60 -5.44 20.26
CA ASP A 77 -10.23 -5.34 20.77
C ASP A 77 -10.18 -5.57 22.27
N LYS A 78 -9.12 -6.23 22.75
CA LYS A 78 -8.89 -6.43 24.18
C LYS A 78 -8.59 -5.12 24.92
N SER A 79 -8.13 -4.12 24.22
CA SER A 79 -7.77 -2.81 24.77
C SER A 79 -9.01 -1.90 24.92
N LEU A 80 -8.92 -0.92 25.82
CA LEU A 80 -9.97 0.08 26.02
C LEU A 80 -10.08 1.05 24.82
N LYS A 81 -8.96 1.34 24.18
CA LYS A 81 -8.88 2.31 23.06
C LYS A 81 -8.36 1.60 21.83
N TYR A 82 -8.81 2.04 20.64
CA TYR A 82 -8.23 1.57 19.40
C TYR A 82 -6.76 1.98 19.29
N ALA A 83 -6.01 1.28 18.45
CA ALA A 83 -4.59 1.54 18.19
C ALA A 83 -3.72 1.59 19.46
N SER A 84 -3.96 0.68 20.42
CA SER A 84 -3.23 0.66 21.71
C SER A 84 -1.86 -0.06 21.62
N GLY A 85 -1.61 -0.85 20.57
CA GLY A 85 -0.33 -1.53 20.33
C GLY A 85 0.65 -0.69 19.52
N ALA A 86 1.43 -1.33 18.65
CA ALA A 86 2.41 -0.67 17.77
C ALA A 86 1.78 0.43 16.89
N SER A 87 0.52 0.27 16.51
CA SER A 87 -0.24 1.28 15.79
C SER A 87 -0.60 2.52 16.63
N GLY A 88 -0.33 2.49 17.93
CA GLY A 88 -0.60 3.61 18.84
C GLY A 88 0.44 4.72 18.85
N ASN A 89 1.55 4.54 18.14
CA ASN A 89 2.55 5.59 17.98
C ASN A 89 1.88 6.82 17.35
N LYS A 90 2.15 7.99 17.92
CA LYS A 90 1.59 9.26 17.44
C LYS A 90 1.99 9.52 16.00
N LEU A 91 3.25 9.30 15.70
CA LEU A 91 3.83 9.48 14.37
C LEU A 91 4.45 8.18 13.90
N ALA A 92 4.30 7.88 12.62
CA ALA A 92 4.94 6.74 11.94
C ALA A 92 5.62 7.21 10.67
N ILE A 93 6.74 6.58 10.32
CA ILE A 93 7.39 6.81 9.03
C ILE A 93 6.66 5.96 8.00
N GLN A 94 6.26 6.60 6.91
CA GLN A 94 5.64 5.95 5.76
C GLN A 94 6.59 6.05 4.57
N MET A 95 7.15 4.92 4.18
CA MET A 95 8.08 4.79 3.06
C MET A 95 7.97 3.43 2.40
N PRO A 96 8.24 3.29 1.09
CA PRO A 96 8.32 1.98 0.46
C PRO A 96 9.64 1.29 0.82
N LYS A 97 9.61 -0.04 0.90
CA LYS A 97 10.85 -0.82 0.92
C LYS A 97 11.30 -1.07 -0.51
N ILE A 98 12.25 -0.27 -0.98
CA ILE A 98 12.79 -0.39 -2.32
C ILE A 98 13.87 -1.46 -2.35
N THR A 99 13.76 -2.37 -3.33
CA THR A 99 14.72 -3.44 -3.60
C THR A 99 15.48 -3.14 -4.91
N LEU A 100 16.67 -3.71 -5.07
CA LEU A 100 17.47 -3.56 -6.29
C LEU A 100 16.94 -4.43 -7.44
N ASP A 101 16.20 -5.46 -7.10
CA ASP A 101 15.54 -6.39 -7.99
C ASP A 101 14.04 -6.04 -8.11
N ASN A 102 13.41 -6.55 -9.14
CA ASN A 102 11.96 -6.47 -9.31
C ASN A 102 11.25 -7.60 -8.55
N SER A 103 11.69 -7.88 -7.33
CA SER A 103 11.08 -8.94 -6.51
C SER A 103 9.60 -8.65 -6.24
N PRO A 104 8.76 -9.67 -6.14
CA PRO A 104 7.34 -9.50 -5.80
C PRO A 104 7.14 -8.70 -4.53
N TYR A 105 8.03 -8.86 -3.56
CA TYR A 105 7.99 -8.11 -2.31
C TYR A 105 8.26 -6.61 -2.49
N GLY A 106 9.27 -6.25 -3.28
CA GLY A 106 9.58 -4.84 -3.60
C GLY A 106 8.44 -4.17 -4.36
N LEU A 107 7.87 -4.85 -5.35
CA LEU A 107 6.73 -4.36 -6.11
C LEU A 107 5.49 -4.18 -5.22
N LEU A 108 5.17 -5.18 -4.39
CA LEU A 108 4.05 -5.07 -3.45
C LEU A 108 4.24 -3.91 -2.47
N SER A 109 5.46 -3.73 -1.96
CA SER A 109 5.76 -2.63 -1.03
C SER A 109 5.56 -1.26 -1.68
N LEU A 110 5.96 -1.11 -2.93
CA LEU A 110 5.80 0.13 -3.69
C LEU A 110 4.32 0.44 -3.97
N GLU A 111 3.56 -0.55 -4.43
CA GLU A 111 2.13 -0.42 -4.68
C GLU A 111 1.35 -0.11 -3.39
N ALA A 112 1.64 -0.85 -2.31
CA ALA A 112 1.02 -0.63 -1.00
C ALA A 112 1.35 0.77 -0.45
N PHE A 113 2.58 1.25 -0.62
CA PHE A 113 2.99 2.60 -0.25
C PHE A 113 2.19 3.64 -1.03
N THR A 114 2.16 3.54 -2.35
CA THR A 114 1.47 4.49 -3.23
C THR A 114 -0.01 4.59 -2.88
N TYR A 115 -0.67 3.44 -2.70
CA TYR A 115 -2.07 3.39 -2.28
C TYR A 115 -2.28 4.01 -0.89
N SER A 116 -1.49 3.59 0.10
CA SER A 116 -1.67 4.04 1.48
C SER A 116 -1.35 5.52 1.64
N ARG A 117 -0.36 6.05 0.90
CA ARG A 117 -0.01 7.46 0.91
C ARG A 117 -1.11 8.33 0.32
N LYS A 118 -1.69 7.91 -0.81
CA LYS A 118 -2.84 8.56 -1.41
C LYS A 118 -4.03 8.60 -0.43
N LEU A 119 -4.36 7.45 0.17
CA LEU A 119 -5.45 7.35 1.13
C LEU A 119 -5.21 8.22 2.37
N ALA A 120 -3.97 8.29 2.88
CA ALA A 120 -3.63 9.14 4.00
C ALA A 120 -3.79 10.64 3.69
N LYS A 121 -3.48 11.06 2.45
CA LYS A 121 -3.77 12.42 1.96
C LYS A 121 -5.28 12.69 1.90
N GLU A 122 -6.03 11.81 1.29
CA GLU A 122 -7.50 11.92 1.21
C GLU A 122 -8.16 12.01 2.59
N LEU A 123 -7.62 11.31 3.56
CA LEU A 123 -8.09 11.31 4.95
C LEU A 123 -7.44 12.40 5.83
N ASN A 124 -6.72 13.36 5.25
CA ASN A 124 -6.06 14.46 5.97
C ASN A 124 -5.22 13.98 7.17
N SER A 125 -4.50 12.86 6.99
CA SER A 125 -3.72 12.21 8.05
C SER A 125 -2.20 12.40 7.89
N ILE A 126 -1.77 13.18 6.90
CA ILE A 126 -0.39 13.54 6.66
C ILE A 126 -0.14 14.90 7.31
N PRO A 127 0.88 15.02 8.17
CA PRO A 127 1.37 16.32 8.62
C PRO A 127 1.86 17.17 7.44
N SER A 128 2.01 18.46 7.64
CA SER A 128 2.43 19.42 6.59
C SER A 128 3.81 19.14 6.00
N SER A 129 4.70 18.45 6.74
CA SER A 129 6.03 18.08 6.27
C SER A 129 6.02 16.77 5.49
N GLU A 130 6.43 16.81 4.24
CA GLU A 130 6.69 15.65 3.38
C GLU A 130 8.19 15.58 3.05
N GLY A 131 8.60 14.40 2.63
CA GLY A 131 9.98 14.10 2.30
C GLY A 131 10.71 13.34 3.40
N LEU A 132 11.54 12.40 3.00
CA LEU A 132 12.35 11.57 3.87
C LEU A 132 13.75 11.44 3.31
N ILE A 133 14.74 11.76 4.13
CA ILE A 133 16.15 11.50 3.83
C ILE A 133 16.53 10.17 4.49
N VAL A 134 17.06 9.25 3.72
CA VAL A 134 17.54 7.95 4.20
C VAL A 134 19.06 7.91 4.08
N LEU A 135 19.73 7.86 5.22
CA LEU A 135 21.19 7.84 5.30
C LEU A 135 21.73 6.41 5.26
N PRO A 136 22.85 6.15 4.59
CA PRO A 136 23.53 4.87 4.59
C PRO A 136 24.33 4.71 5.89
N LEU A 137 23.80 3.95 6.85
CA LEU A 137 24.47 3.73 8.13
C LEU A 137 25.52 2.61 8.08
N LYS A 138 25.43 1.73 7.10
CA LYS A 138 26.34 0.57 6.93
C LYS A 138 26.94 0.58 5.51
N GLU A 139 28.11 0.01 5.34
CA GLU A 139 28.75 -0.09 4.01
C GLU A 139 27.85 -0.74 2.95
N ARG A 140 27.12 -1.81 3.33
CA ARG A 140 26.14 -2.43 2.44
C ARG A 140 25.04 -1.47 1.96
N ASP A 141 24.69 -0.47 2.79
CA ASP A 141 23.67 0.50 2.44
C ASP A 141 24.22 1.53 1.44
N LYS A 142 25.49 1.91 1.56
CA LYS A 142 26.16 2.78 0.59
C LYS A 142 26.19 2.14 -0.80
N VAL A 143 26.60 0.87 -0.87
CA VAL A 143 26.60 0.11 -2.14
C VAL A 143 25.19 -0.01 -2.73
N LYS A 144 24.21 -0.32 -1.87
CA LYS A 144 22.81 -0.43 -2.29
C LYS A 144 22.28 0.91 -2.83
N TYR A 145 22.54 2.02 -2.14
CA TYR A 145 22.03 3.33 -2.53
C TYR A 145 22.70 3.83 -3.82
N SER A 146 24.01 3.62 -3.99
CA SER A 146 24.69 3.92 -5.24
C SER A 146 24.04 3.19 -6.43
N LYS A 147 23.73 1.90 -6.28
CA LYS A 147 23.04 1.11 -7.32
C LYS A 147 21.61 1.58 -7.57
N LEU A 148 20.87 1.94 -6.53
CA LEU A 148 19.51 2.46 -6.67
C LEU A 148 19.49 3.79 -7.44
N LEU A 149 20.45 4.68 -7.16
CA LEU A 149 20.56 5.98 -7.81
C LEU A 149 20.99 5.91 -9.29
N GLN A 150 21.59 4.79 -9.72
CA GLN A 150 21.90 4.54 -11.13
C GLN A 150 20.67 4.18 -11.98
N ASN A 151 19.58 3.78 -11.34
CA ASN A 151 18.32 3.45 -12.01
C ASN A 151 17.47 4.72 -12.22
N ASN A 152 16.72 4.75 -13.32
CA ASN A 152 15.77 5.84 -13.62
C ASN A 152 14.51 5.72 -12.79
N TRP A 153 14.59 6.11 -11.53
CA TRP A 153 13.42 6.22 -10.65
C TRP A 153 12.64 7.51 -10.91
N PRO A 154 11.32 7.49 -10.76
CA PRO A 154 10.56 8.74 -10.65
C PRO A 154 11.13 9.60 -9.52
N VAL A 155 11.38 10.88 -9.80
CA VAL A 155 12.03 11.83 -8.85
C VAL A 155 11.24 11.98 -7.53
N ASP A 156 9.94 11.76 -7.56
CA ASP A 156 9.10 11.76 -6.35
C ASP A 156 9.29 10.53 -5.46
N LEU A 157 9.82 9.43 -6.01
CA LEU A 157 10.11 8.22 -5.26
C LEU A 157 11.55 8.18 -4.77
N ILE A 158 12.52 8.45 -5.65
CA ILE A 158 13.95 8.47 -5.29
C ILE A 158 14.66 9.60 -6.02
N ALA A 159 15.34 10.43 -5.27
CA ALA A 159 16.26 11.44 -5.78
C ALA A 159 17.57 11.40 -4.98
N ASN A 160 18.63 11.96 -5.57
CA ASN A 160 19.95 12.10 -4.94
C ASN A 160 20.26 13.54 -4.49
N LYS A 161 19.37 14.46 -4.80
CA LYS A 161 19.55 15.88 -4.43
C LYS A 161 18.27 16.43 -3.82
N ILE A 162 18.49 17.30 -2.87
CA ILE A 162 17.48 18.19 -2.30
C ILE A 162 18.03 19.60 -2.51
N ASP A 163 17.26 20.47 -3.12
CA ASP A 163 17.63 21.86 -3.30
C ASP A 163 17.79 22.53 -1.92
N ASN A 164 18.87 23.31 -1.77
CA ASN A 164 19.18 24.07 -0.57
C ASN A 164 19.55 23.27 0.70
N VAL A 165 20.09 22.05 0.56
CA VAL A 165 20.58 21.24 1.68
C VAL A 165 22.09 20.97 1.56
N ASN A 166 22.92 21.86 2.10
CA ASN A 166 24.38 21.81 1.93
C ASN A 166 25.09 20.84 2.91
N PHE A 167 24.47 20.50 4.04
CA PHE A 167 25.12 19.65 5.05
C PHE A 167 25.24 18.17 4.66
N LEU A 168 24.69 17.78 3.50
CA LEU A 168 24.75 16.41 2.98
C LEU A 168 25.66 16.25 1.74
N GLU A 169 26.44 17.26 1.38
CA GLU A 169 27.22 17.29 0.12
C GLU A 169 28.16 16.10 -0.07
N ASN A 170 28.69 15.53 1.02
CA ASN A 170 29.63 14.41 0.99
C ASN A 170 29.00 13.07 1.39
N ILE A 171 27.69 12.99 1.50
CA ILE A 171 26.98 11.78 1.95
C ILE A 171 26.08 11.25 0.83
N ASN A 172 26.29 10.00 0.43
CA ASN A 172 25.38 9.32 -0.47
C ASN A 172 24.08 9.02 0.29
N TYR A 173 23.06 9.81 0.10
CA TYR A 173 21.74 9.61 0.68
C TYR A 173 20.69 9.33 -0.40
N ILE A 174 19.54 8.83 0.02
CA ILE A 174 18.36 8.75 -0.81
C ILE A 174 17.33 9.75 -0.28
N TYR A 175 16.82 10.60 -1.15
CA TYR A 175 15.68 11.46 -0.85
C TYR A 175 14.41 10.89 -1.46
N MET A 176 13.39 10.71 -0.63
CA MET A 176 12.07 10.20 -1.01
C MET A 176 11.03 11.30 -0.78
N LYS A 177 10.76 12.12 -1.79
CA LYS A 177 9.87 13.28 -1.71
C LYS A 177 8.44 12.89 -1.29
N SER A 178 7.90 11.81 -1.85
CA SER A 178 6.55 11.34 -1.54
C SER A 178 6.43 10.60 -0.20
N SER A 179 7.54 10.25 0.43
CA SER A 179 7.60 9.61 1.75
C SER A 179 7.54 10.65 2.88
N GLY A 180 7.41 10.20 4.10
CA GLY A 180 7.42 11.10 5.24
C GLY A 180 6.67 10.57 6.44
N ILE A 181 6.15 11.48 7.24
CA ILE A 181 5.48 11.17 8.49
C ILE A 181 3.97 10.96 8.24
N LEU A 182 3.39 10.03 8.99
CA LEU A 182 1.96 9.78 9.08
C LEU A 182 1.49 10.02 10.54
N ASP A 183 0.46 10.82 10.74
CA ASP A 183 -0.28 10.82 12.02
C ASP A 183 -1.12 9.53 12.09
N ASN A 184 -0.51 8.52 12.68
CA ASN A 184 -1.05 7.17 12.67
C ASN A 184 -2.38 7.06 13.41
N LYS A 185 -2.52 7.77 14.54
CA LYS A 185 -3.77 7.78 15.33
C LYS A 185 -4.90 8.46 14.57
N LYS A 186 -4.62 9.58 13.93
CA LYS A 186 -5.58 10.31 13.11
C LYS A 186 -5.99 9.46 11.90
N PHE A 187 -5.03 8.80 11.25
CA PHE A 187 -5.30 7.93 10.11
C PHE A 187 -6.21 6.77 10.51
N ILE A 188 -5.88 6.03 11.58
CA ILE A 188 -6.71 4.92 12.06
C ILE A 188 -8.10 5.41 12.42
N ARG A 189 -8.22 6.51 13.17
CA ARG A 189 -9.52 7.11 13.53
C ARG A 189 -10.38 7.38 12.29
N ASN A 190 -9.79 7.92 11.24
CA ASN A 190 -10.51 8.25 10.01
C ASN A 190 -10.90 6.99 9.22
N LEU A 191 -10.07 5.93 9.26
CA LEU A 191 -10.39 4.64 8.64
C LEU A 191 -11.59 3.96 9.30
N ILE A 192 -11.69 4.04 10.63
CA ILE A 192 -12.76 3.38 11.40
C ILE A 192 -13.93 4.31 11.75
N LYS A 193 -13.95 5.51 11.18
CA LYS A 193 -15.09 6.42 11.34
C LYS A 193 -16.36 5.67 10.94
N ASP A 194 -17.38 5.74 11.80
CA ASP A 194 -18.67 5.05 11.63
C ASP A 194 -18.61 3.51 11.66
N VAL A 195 -17.53 2.92 12.17
CA VAL A 195 -17.43 1.48 12.44
C VAL A 195 -17.69 1.23 13.94
N LYS A 196 -18.57 0.29 14.25
CA LYS A 196 -18.82 -0.12 15.64
C LYS A 196 -17.53 -0.70 16.23
N PHE A 197 -17.08 -0.12 17.33
CA PHE A 197 -15.92 -0.58 18.10
C PHE A 197 -16.36 -1.15 19.44
N ILE A 198 -15.93 -2.35 19.76
CA ILE A 198 -16.24 -3.06 21.01
C ILE A 198 -14.91 -3.23 21.78
N PRO A 199 -14.62 -2.36 22.75
CA PRO A 199 -13.42 -2.44 23.57
C PRO A 199 -13.52 -3.52 24.65
N LYS A 200 -12.38 -3.86 25.26
CA LYS A 200 -12.26 -4.84 26.36
C LYS A 200 -12.80 -6.23 26.00
N PHE A 201 -12.78 -6.58 24.72
CA PHE A 201 -13.26 -7.86 24.25
C PHE A 201 -12.07 -8.71 23.82
N ASP A 202 -11.66 -9.65 24.65
CA ASP A 202 -10.53 -10.55 24.42
C ASP A 202 -10.98 -11.87 23.80
N VAL A 203 -10.78 -12.02 22.52
CA VAL A 203 -11.13 -13.24 21.77
C VAL A 203 -10.17 -14.35 22.12
N LYS A 204 -10.62 -15.37 22.83
CA LYS A 204 -9.80 -16.51 23.25
C LYS A 204 -9.80 -17.63 22.21
N LYS A 205 -10.92 -17.87 21.55
CA LYS A 205 -11.05 -18.98 20.60
C LYS A 205 -12.15 -18.71 19.57
N ILE A 206 -11.95 -19.20 18.37
CA ILE A 206 -12.93 -19.14 17.29
C ILE A 206 -13.34 -20.59 16.97
N TYR A 207 -14.64 -20.80 16.91
CA TYR A 207 -15.21 -22.09 16.55
C TYR A 207 -15.90 -21.99 15.19
N ASN A 208 -15.75 -23.01 14.37
CA ASN A 208 -16.55 -23.15 13.16
C ASN A 208 -17.80 -23.93 13.56
N THR A 209 -18.93 -23.26 13.60
CA THR A 209 -20.23 -23.94 13.74
C THR A 209 -20.68 -24.35 12.34
N LYS A 210 -20.72 -25.67 12.11
CA LYS A 210 -21.26 -26.26 10.89
C LYS A 210 -22.74 -25.97 10.73
#